data_fb0e3bc7bbc1d82db5f07385466c4946
#
_entry.id   fb0e3bc7bbc1d82db5f07385466c4946
#
_cell.length_a   1.000
_cell.length_b   1.000
_cell.length_c   1.000
_cell.angle_alpha   90.00
_cell.angle_beta   90.00
_cell.angle_gamma   90.00
#
_symmetry.space_group_name_H-M   'P 1'
#
loop_
_entity.id
_entity.type
_entity.pdbx_description
1 polymer ?
#
loop_
_entity_poly.entity_id
_entity_poly.type
_entity_poly.pdbx_seq_one_letter_code
_entity_poly.pdbx_strand_id
1 'polypeptide(L)'
;TTNLAKGAAQMSKKKTIIKNLNSVQNFGSMNVLCTDKTGTLTQDKVVLEYHLDIHGNEDDRVFRHAFLNSYFQTGLRNLMDVAILEYAQKYHEGESLKARYQKVDEIPFDFSRRRMSVVVRDTEGKTQMVTKGAVEEMLQVCAFAEYKNVVEPLTEEVKQEILETVKGLNENGMRVLAIAQKNNPSAAGTCSVQDESDMVLMGYLAFLDPPKETTKAAIEALKTYGVSTKILTGDNDAVTRCICRQVGLKVDNLLLGSDIELLTDSQLAQVVETTNVFAKLSPEQKTRIVHALRENGHTVGFMGDGI
;
A
#
# COMPACT_ATOMS: atom_id res chain seq x y z
N THR A 1 28.53 26.34 -17.75
CA THR A 1 28.34 24.96 -18.29
C THR A 1 29.36 23.98 -17.74
N THR A 2 30.66 24.29 -17.71
CA THR A 2 31.74 23.40 -17.26
C THR A 2 31.59 22.95 -15.80
N ASN A 3 31.18 23.82 -14.90
CA ASN A 3 30.95 23.50 -13.48
C ASN A 3 29.73 22.57 -13.30
N LEU A 4 28.66 22.74 -14.07
CA LEU A 4 27.47 21.86 -14.03
C LEU A 4 27.82 20.44 -14.53
N ALA A 5 28.62 20.33 -15.61
CA ALA A 5 29.06 19.03 -16.12
C ALA A 5 29.99 18.32 -15.10
N LYS A 6 30.86 19.05 -14.41
CA LYS A 6 31.70 18.49 -13.35
C LYS A 6 30.87 18.03 -12.15
N GLY A 7 29.84 18.78 -11.77
CA GLY A 7 28.89 18.41 -10.73
C GLY A 7 28.12 17.14 -11.11
N ALA A 8 27.58 17.06 -12.33
CA ALA A 8 26.88 15.88 -12.84
C ALA A 8 27.81 14.64 -12.87
N ALA A 9 29.08 14.80 -13.26
CA ALA A 9 30.05 13.72 -13.23
C ALA A 9 30.37 13.23 -11.80
N GLN A 10 30.40 14.11 -10.81
CA GLN A 10 30.54 13.74 -9.40
C GLN A 10 29.32 13.00 -8.87
N MET A 11 28.11 13.43 -9.23
CA MET A 11 26.85 12.76 -8.87
C MET A 11 26.76 11.38 -9.51
N SER A 12 27.23 11.23 -10.77
CA SER A 12 27.28 9.92 -11.46
C SER A 12 28.16 8.91 -10.71
N LYS A 13 29.29 9.33 -10.13
CA LYS A 13 30.14 8.48 -9.28
C LYS A 13 29.40 7.99 -8.02
N LYS A 14 28.37 8.71 -7.59
CA LYS A 14 27.48 8.35 -6.47
C LYS A 14 26.19 7.64 -6.96
N LYS A 15 26.22 7.03 -8.14
CA LYS A 15 25.12 6.27 -8.76
C LYS A 15 23.87 7.13 -9.09
N THR A 16 24.06 8.43 -9.32
CA THR A 16 22.96 9.35 -9.71
C THR A 16 23.12 9.75 -11.18
N ILE A 17 22.09 9.53 -11.98
CA ILE A 17 22.05 9.91 -13.40
C ILE A 17 21.29 11.23 -13.52
N ILE A 18 21.94 12.26 -14.06
CA ILE A 18 21.31 13.55 -14.32
C ILE A 18 20.75 13.55 -15.73
N LYS A 19 19.43 13.61 -15.87
CA LYS A 19 18.75 13.72 -17.17
C LYS A 19 18.70 15.16 -17.70
N ASN A 20 18.71 16.14 -16.81
CA ASN A 20 18.70 17.57 -17.17
C ASN A 20 19.77 18.33 -16.36
N LEU A 21 20.77 18.87 -17.04
CA LEU A 21 21.86 19.59 -16.40
C LEU A 21 21.44 20.85 -15.64
N ASN A 22 20.39 21.53 -16.06
CA ASN A 22 19.87 22.70 -15.35
C ASN A 22 19.31 22.35 -13.97
N SER A 23 18.85 21.10 -13.79
CA SER A 23 18.36 20.62 -12.50
C SER A 23 19.44 20.54 -11.43
N VAL A 24 20.72 20.46 -11.80
CA VAL A 24 21.86 20.44 -10.84
C VAL A 24 21.91 21.72 -10.03
N GLN A 25 21.60 22.87 -10.67
CA GLN A 25 21.57 24.17 -9.98
C GLN A 25 20.41 24.22 -8.96
N ASN A 26 19.23 23.78 -9.37
CA ASN A 26 18.05 23.72 -8.49
C ASN A 26 18.26 22.73 -7.33
N PHE A 27 19.00 21.65 -7.57
CA PHE A 27 19.34 20.68 -6.52
C PHE A 27 20.17 21.32 -5.38
N GLY A 28 21.09 22.24 -5.73
CA GLY A 28 21.91 22.96 -4.75
C GLY A 28 21.15 24.03 -3.96
N SER A 29 20.01 24.50 -4.44
CA SER A 29 19.13 25.49 -3.80
C SER A 29 17.89 24.88 -3.15
N MET A 30 17.74 23.55 -3.21
CA MET A 30 16.59 22.85 -2.64
C MET A 30 16.52 23.04 -1.13
N ASN A 31 15.37 23.49 -0.63
CA ASN A 31 15.10 23.67 0.80
C ASN A 31 13.96 22.80 1.31
N VAL A 32 13.19 22.18 0.40
CA VAL A 32 12.15 21.20 0.76
C VAL A 32 12.31 19.94 -0.10
N LEU A 33 12.36 18.78 0.53
CA LEU A 33 12.29 17.48 -0.14
C LEU A 33 10.96 16.82 0.20
N CYS A 34 10.08 16.68 -0.80
CA CYS A 34 8.91 15.83 -0.73
C CYS A 34 9.31 14.42 -1.15
N THR A 35 9.00 13.43 -0.34
CA THR A 35 9.35 12.03 -0.63
C THR A 35 8.14 11.13 -0.47
N ASP A 36 7.98 10.17 -1.39
CA ASP A 36 7.06 9.06 -1.17
C ASP A 36 7.61 8.15 -0.05
N LYS A 37 6.76 7.40 0.60
CA LYS A 37 7.16 6.46 1.63
C LYS A 37 7.68 5.16 1.01
N THR A 38 6.83 4.53 0.18
CA THR A 38 7.07 3.20 -0.37
C THR A 38 8.16 3.25 -1.43
N GLY A 39 9.11 2.28 -1.39
CA GLY A 39 10.21 2.20 -2.33
C GLY A 39 11.29 3.27 -2.13
N THR A 40 10.99 4.34 -1.40
CA THR A 40 11.91 5.46 -1.15
C THR A 40 12.46 5.46 0.27
N LEU A 41 11.62 5.60 1.28
CA LEU A 41 12.01 5.47 2.70
C LEU A 41 12.07 4.01 3.11
N THR A 42 11.23 3.16 2.52
CA THR A 42 11.20 1.73 2.73
C THR A 42 11.88 0.99 1.58
N GLN A 43 12.20 -0.28 1.79
CA GLN A 43 12.76 -1.14 0.75
C GLN A 43 11.72 -1.37 -0.35
N ASP A 44 12.18 -1.71 -1.57
CA ASP A 44 11.32 -2.14 -2.69
C ASP A 44 10.84 -3.59 -2.50
N LYS A 45 10.66 -3.98 -1.26
CA LYS A 45 10.26 -5.32 -0.87
C LYS A 45 9.27 -5.25 0.28
N VAL A 46 8.15 -5.93 0.10
CA VAL A 46 7.14 -6.16 1.12
C VAL A 46 7.24 -7.62 1.55
N VAL A 47 7.05 -7.89 2.82
CA VAL A 47 7.09 -9.25 3.38
C VAL A 47 5.74 -9.58 3.98
N LEU A 48 5.17 -10.76 3.63
CA LEU A 48 4.01 -11.29 4.32
C LEU A 48 4.46 -11.79 5.70
N GLU A 49 3.97 -11.15 6.76
CA GLU A 49 4.33 -11.46 8.15
C GLU A 49 3.29 -12.38 8.78
N TYR A 50 2.00 -12.08 8.60
CA TYR A 50 0.90 -12.86 9.17
C TYR A 50 -0.20 -13.13 8.17
N HIS A 51 -0.88 -14.28 8.31
CA HIS A 51 -2.13 -14.64 7.67
C HIS A 51 -3.12 -15.10 8.75
N LEU A 52 -4.04 -14.22 9.09
CA LEU A 52 -4.83 -14.30 10.32
C LEU A 52 -6.31 -14.55 10.02
N ASP A 53 -6.97 -15.35 10.87
CA ASP A 53 -8.42 -15.46 10.90
C ASP A 53 -9.10 -14.15 11.40
N ILE A 54 -10.41 -14.13 11.51
CA ILE A 54 -11.16 -12.96 11.96
C ILE A 54 -10.89 -12.57 13.42
N HIS A 55 -10.31 -13.44 14.23
CA HIS A 55 -9.92 -13.21 15.63
C HIS A 55 -8.43 -12.96 15.82
N GLY A 56 -7.67 -12.87 14.73
CA GLY A 56 -6.24 -12.56 14.79
C GLY A 56 -5.32 -13.75 15.07
N ASN A 57 -5.80 -15.00 14.90
CA ASN A 57 -4.96 -16.19 14.97
C ASN A 57 -4.47 -16.60 13.58
N GLU A 58 -3.28 -17.22 13.51
CA GLU A 58 -2.75 -17.77 12.26
C GLU A 58 -3.72 -18.81 11.66
N ASP A 59 -4.01 -18.68 10.36
CA ASP A 59 -4.87 -19.61 9.60
C ASP A 59 -4.35 -19.80 8.17
N ASP A 60 -3.88 -21.02 7.87
CA ASP A 60 -3.38 -21.42 6.55
C ASP A 60 -4.45 -21.34 5.45
N ARG A 61 -5.73 -21.38 5.80
CA ARG A 61 -6.83 -21.24 4.85
C ARG A 61 -6.91 -19.81 4.30
N VAL A 62 -6.66 -18.82 5.12
CA VAL A 62 -6.56 -17.41 4.68
C VAL A 62 -5.41 -17.27 3.70
N PHE A 63 -4.24 -17.85 4.01
CA PHE A 63 -3.10 -17.87 3.12
C PHE A 63 -3.43 -18.57 1.78
N ARG A 64 -4.05 -19.75 1.82
CA ARG A 64 -4.46 -20.49 0.61
C ARG A 64 -5.33 -19.62 -0.31
N HIS A 65 -6.34 -18.94 0.22
CA HIS A 65 -7.20 -18.06 -0.57
C HIS A 65 -6.42 -16.87 -1.15
N ALA A 66 -5.56 -16.27 -0.35
CA ALA A 66 -4.69 -15.19 -0.80
C ALA A 66 -3.76 -15.64 -1.94
N PHE A 67 -3.16 -16.83 -1.82
CA PHE A 67 -2.33 -17.42 -2.87
C PHE A 67 -3.13 -17.63 -4.16
N LEU A 68 -4.32 -18.24 -4.10
CA LEU A 68 -5.17 -18.46 -5.28
C LEU A 68 -5.49 -17.13 -5.99
N ASN A 69 -5.85 -16.09 -5.24
CA ASN A 69 -6.12 -14.78 -5.80
C ASN A 69 -4.86 -14.19 -6.47
N SER A 70 -3.73 -14.16 -5.80
CA SER A 70 -2.49 -13.55 -6.31
C SER A 70 -1.84 -14.35 -7.45
N TYR A 71 -2.01 -15.67 -7.47
CA TYR A 71 -1.44 -16.53 -8.50
C TYR A 71 -2.22 -16.47 -9.82
N PHE A 72 -3.56 -16.53 -9.74
CA PHE A 72 -4.43 -16.64 -10.90
C PHE A 72 -4.85 -15.30 -11.51
N GLN A 73 -4.58 -14.18 -10.88
CA GLN A 73 -4.81 -12.86 -11.50
C GLN A 73 -3.93 -12.67 -12.74
N THR A 74 -4.44 -11.97 -13.75
CA THR A 74 -3.69 -11.65 -14.98
C THR A 74 -3.20 -10.21 -15.04
N GLY A 75 -3.57 -9.36 -14.09
CA GLY A 75 -3.10 -7.96 -13.99
C GLY A 75 -1.64 -7.81 -13.57
N LEU A 76 -1.21 -6.59 -13.44
CA LEU A 76 0.11 -6.27 -12.86
C LEU A 76 0.13 -6.69 -11.38
N ARG A 77 1.06 -7.56 -11.04
CA ARG A 77 1.29 -7.98 -9.67
C ARG A 77 1.93 -6.83 -8.90
N ASN A 78 1.30 -6.43 -7.81
CA ASN A 78 1.86 -5.47 -6.88
C ASN A 78 2.83 -6.17 -5.90
N LEU A 79 3.52 -5.38 -5.08
CA LEU A 79 4.49 -5.91 -4.11
C LEU A 79 3.88 -6.89 -3.10
N MET A 80 2.61 -6.73 -2.73
CA MET A 80 1.93 -7.64 -1.81
C MET A 80 1.62 -8.98 -2.48
N ASP A 81 1.28 -8.98 -3.78
CA ASP A 81 1.12 -10.22 -4.56
C ASP A 81 2.45 -10.98 -4.65
N VAL A 82 3.53 -10.26 -4.91
CA VAL A 82 4.89 -10.86 -4.93
C VAL A 82 5.22 -11.46 -3.57
N ALA A 83 4.93 -10.75 -2.47
CA ALA A 83 5.18 -11.25 -1.11
C ALA A 83 4.40 -12.54 -0.80
N ILE A 84 3.14 -12.64 -1.22
CA ILE A 84 2.32 -13.86 -1.06
C ILE A 84 2.95 -15.03 -1.84
N LEU A 85 3.37 -14.78 -3.08
CA LEU A 85 3.96 -15.83 -3.93
C LEU A 85 5.35 -16.25 -3.43
N GLU A 86 6.17 -15.33 -2.95
CA GLU A 86 7.47 -15.62 -2.32
C GLU A 86 7.28 -16.45 -1.04
N TYR A 87 6.28 -16.13 -0.22
CA TYR A 87 5.94 -16.90 0.97
C TYR A 87 5.57 -18.34 0.60
N ALA A 88 4.69 -18.53 -0.39
CA ALA A 88 4.33 -19.85 -0.89
C ALA A 88 5.53 -20.66 -1.38
N GLN A 89 6.46 -20.01 -2.08
CA GLN A 89 7.67 -20.66 -2.59
C GLN A 89 8.60 -21.09 -1.43
N LYS A 90 8.76 -20.24 -0.42
CA LYS A 90 9.60 -20.51 0.75
C LYS A 90 9.12 -21.71 1.56
N TYR A 91 7.82 -21.87 1.70
CA TYR A 91 7.21 -22.94 2.50
C TYR A 91 6.69 -24.12 1.67
N HIS A 92 6.96 -24.14 0.34
CA HIS A 92 6.57 -25.20 -0.60
C HIS A 92 5.07 -25.50 -0.69
N GLU A 93 4.23 -24.52 -0.37
CA GLU A 93 2.75 -24.70 -0.36
C GLU A 93 2.09 -24.46 -1.72
N GLY A 94 2.74 -23.76 -2.64
CA GLY A 94 2.12 -23.30 -3.88
C GLY A 94 1.87 -24.39 -4.93
N GLU A 95 2.71 -25.42 -5.05
CA GLU A 95 2.66 -26.37 -6.17
C GLU A 95 1.40 -27.24 -6.12
N SER A 96 1.00 -27.74 -4.96
CA SER A 96 -0.21 -28.52 -4.79
C SER A 96 -1.47 -27.72 -5.11
N LEU A 97 -1.50 -26.44 -4.76
CA LEU A 97 -2.61 -25.53 -5.04
C LEU A 97 -2.72 -25.23 -6.55
N LYS A 98 -1.61 -25.02 -7.24
CA LYS A 98 -1.59 -24.84 -8.70
C LYS A 98 -2.16 -26.04 -9.45
N ALA A 99 -1.83 -27.25 -8.99
CA ALA A 99 -2.31 -28.47 -9.61
C ALA A 99 -3.81 -28.74 -9.35
N ARG A 100 -4.32 -28.28 -8.21
CA ARG A 100 -5.69 -28.53 -7.77
C ARG A 100 -6.71 -27.55 -8.33
N TYR A 101 -6.30 -26.32 -8.66
CA TYR A 101 -7.22 -25.27 -9.07
C TYR A 101 -6.93 -24.78 -10.48
N GLN A 102 -7.97 -24.35 -11.18
CA GLN A 102 -7.90 -23.69 -12.49
C GLN A 102 -8.63 -22.36 -12.42
N LYS A 103 -8.06 -21.33 -13.08
CA LYS A 103 -8.75 -20.05 -13.24
C LYS A 103 -9.97 -20.23 -14.15
N VAL A 104 -11.07 -19.62 -13.75
CA VAL A 104 -12.33 -19.59 -14.50
C VAL A 104 -12.62 -18.16 -14.99
N ASP A 105 -12.47 -17.17 -14.10
CA ASP A 105 -12.79 -15.77 -14.38
C ASP A 105 -12.04 -14.84 -13.45
N GLU A 106 -12.10 -13.51 -13.69
CA GLU A 106 -11.59 -12.50 -12.76
C GLU A 106 -12.36 -11.19 -12.88
N ILE A 107 -12.39 -10.45 -11.79
CA ILE A 107 -12.80 -9.05 -11.75
C ILE A 107 -11.56 -8.25 -11.37
N PRO A 108 -10.97 -7.50 -12.34
CA PRO A 108 -9.71 -6.79 -12.12
C PRO A 108 -9.77 -5.78 -10.98
N PHE A 109 -8.61 -5.41 -10.47
CA PHE A 109 -8.51 -4.35 -9.47
C PHE A 109 -9.04 -3.02 -10.00
N ASP A 110 -9.77 -2.34 -9.13
CA ASP A 110 -10.28 -0.99 -9.38
C ASP A 110 -10.02 -0.08 -8.18
N PHE A 111 -9.52 1.12 -8.44
CA PHE A 111 -9.15 2.07 -7.39
C PHE A 111 -10.33 2.59 -6.55
N SER A 112 -11.52 2.64 -7.15
CA SER A 112 -12.73 3.07 -6.42
C SER A 112 -13.26 1.98 -5.50
N ARG A 113 -13.14 0.71 -5.92
CA ARG A 113 -13.56 -0.47 -5.16
C ARG A 113 -12.47 -0.98 -4.21
N ARG A 114 -11.22 -0.65 -4.45
CA ARG A 114 -10.01 -1.09 -3.71
C ARG A 114 -9.95 -2.60 -3.45
N ARG A 115 -10.48 -3.40 -4.38
CA ARG A 115 -10.49 -4.86 -4.31
C ARG A 115 -10.43 -5.48 -5.69
N MET A 116 -10.08 -6.75 -5.72
CA MET A 116 -10.07 -7.59 -6.91
C MET A 116 -10.52 -8.99 -6.59
N SER A 117 -11.09 -9.68 -7.56
CA SER A 117 -11.60 -11.04 -7.39
C SER A 117 -11.07 -11.97 -8.48
N VAL A 118 -10.77 -13.20 -8.10
CA VAL A 118 -10.46 -14.29 -9.03
C VAL A 118 -11.43 -15.42 -8.77
N VAL A 119 -11.98 -15.99 -9.84
CA VAL A 119 -12.83 -17.18 -9.76
C VAL A 119 -12.01 -18.39 -10.16
N VAL A 120 -11.96 -19.36 -9.29
CA VAL A 120 -11.23 -20.62 -9.50
C VAL A 120 -12.18 -21.80 -9.44
N ARG A 121 -11.81 -22.89 -10.12
CA ARG A 121 -12.51 -24.19 -10.05
C ARG A 121 -11.53 -25.24 -9.55
N ASP A 122 -11.94 -26.02 -8.58
CA ASP A 122 -11.15 -27.15 -8.10
C ASP A 122 -11.33 -28.40 -8.97
N THR A 123 -10.56 -29.44 -8.68
CA THR A 123 -10.61 -30.74 -9.38
C THR A 123 -11.94 -31.49 -9.22
N GLU A 124 -12.77 -31.10 -8.26
CA GLU A 124 -14.11 -31.66 -8.03
C GLU A 124 -15.20 -30.87 -8.79
N GLY A 125 -14.80 -29.82 -9.52
CA GLY A 125 -15.70 -28.97 -10.31
C GLY A 125 -16.36 -27.83 -9.51
N LYS A 126 -16.07 -27.68 -8.22
CA LYS A 126 -16.61 -26.60 -7.38
C LYS A 126 -15.94 -25.27 -7.76
N THR A 127 -16.76 -24.27 -8.02
CA THR A 127 -16.28 -22.90 -8.29
C THR A 127 -16.29 -22.04 -7.02
N GLN A 128 -15.29 -21.20 -6.89
CA GLN A 128 -15.13 -20.31 -5.77
C GLN A 128 -14.57 -18.96 -6.26
N MET A 129 -15.22 -17.88 -5.87
CA MET A 129 -14.67 -16.52 -6.01
C MET A 129 -13.86 -16.21 -4.77
N VAL A 130 -12.64 -15.75 -4.97
CA VAL A 130 -11.75 -15.28 -3.92
C VAL A 130 -11.46 -13.81 -4.16
N THR A 131 -11.79 -12.98 -3.19
CA THR A 131 -11.62 -11.53 -3.26
C THR A 131 -10.60 -11.06 -2.24
N LYS A 132 -9.72 -10.17 -2.68
CA LYS A 132 -8.71 -9.51 -1.86
C LYS A 132 -8.87 -8.01 -1.97
N GLY A 133 -8.83 -7.29 -0.85
CA GLY A 133 -9.00 -5.83 -0.86
C GLY A 133 -8.71 -5.15 0.47
N ALA A 134 -8.86 -3.84 0.48
CA ALA A 134 -8.74 -3.04 1.69
C ALA A 134 -9.83 -3.43 2.70
N VAL A 135 -9.48 -3.44 3.99
CA VAL A 135 -10.35 -4.04 5.02
C VAL A 135 -11.71 -3.36 5.07
N GLU A 136 -11.74 -2.03 5.08
CA GLU A 136 -12.97 -1.25 5.19
C GLU A 136 -13.93 -1.52 4.02
N GLU A 137 -13.40 -1.60 2.80
CA GLU A 137 -14.18 -1.88 1.59
C GLU A 137 -14.63 -3.35 1.53
N MET A 138 -13.83 -4.27 2.08
CA MET A 138 -14.21 -5.68 2.15
C MET A 138 -15.32 -5.92 3.18
N LEU A 139 -15.30 -5.25 4.33
CA LEU A 139 -16.35 -5.33 5.34
C LEU A 139 -17.73 -4.85 4.81
N GLN A 140 -17.75 -3.97 3.79
CA GLN A 140 -18.99 -3.51 3.17
C GLN A 140 -19.66 -4.56 2.27
N VAL A 141 -18.89 -5.49 1.68
CA VAL A 141 -19.38 -6.51 0.77
C VAL A 141 -19.50 -7.89 1.41
N CYS A 142 -19.03 -8.05 2.64
CA CYS A 142 -19.16 -9.28 3.41
C CYS A 142 -20.41 -9.23 4.29
N ALA A 143 -21.28 -10.21 4.13
CA ALA A 143 -22.45 -10.45 5.00
C ALA A 143 -22.17 -11.50 6.07
N PHE A 144 -21.15 -12.31 5.88
CA PHE A 144 -20.77 -13.43 6.72
C PHE A 144 -19.29 -13.40 7.04
N ALA A 145 -18.91 -14.10 8.10
CA ALA A 145 -17.52 -14.39 8.44
C ALA A 145 -17.36 -15.88 8.72
N GLU A 146 -16.17 -16.40 8.46
CA GLU A 146 -15.84 -17.78 8.73
C GLU A 146 -14.81 -17.90 9.84
N TYR A 147 -15.07 -18.75 10.81
CA TYR A 147 -14.15 -19.14 11.86
C TYR A 147 -14.21 -20.66 12.06
N LYS A 148 -13.06 -21.34 11.97
CA LYS A 148 -12.92 -22.81 12.17
C LYS A 148 -13.92 -23.62 11.34
N ASN A 149 -14.14 -23.30 10.08
CA ASN A 149 -15.11 -23.91 9.15
C ASN A 149 -16.59 -23.66 9.49
N VAL A 150 -16.92 -22.78 10.40
CA VAL A 150 -18.27 -22.34 10.70
C VAL A 150 -18.48 -20.95 10.09
N VAL A 151 -19.51 -20.81 9.27
CA VAL A 151 -19.90 -19.54 8.65
C VAL A 151 -21.05 -18.95 9.47
N GLU A 152 -20.87 -17.75 9.95
CA GLU A 152 -21.84 -17.01 10.76
C GLU A 152 -22.09 -15.63 10.16
N PRO A 153 -23.24 -14.97 10.45
CA PRO A 153 -23.45 -13.59 10.05
C PRO A 153 -22.36 -12.67 10.61
N LEU A 154 -21.88 -11.77 9.76
CA LEU A 154 -20.90 -10.76 10.16
C LEU A 154 -21.63 -9.60 10.91
N THR A 155 -21.62 -9.65 12.25
CA THR A 155 -22.26 -8.65 13.10
C THR A 155 -21.41 -7.38 13.21
N GLU A 156 -22.02 -6.29 13.66
CA GLU A 156 -21.30 -5.02 13.86
C GLU A 156 -20.25 -5.14 14.98
N GLU A 157 -20.49 -5.97 15.99
CA GLU A 157 -19.53 -6.26 17.05
C GLU A 157 -18.27 -6.92 16.49
N VAL A 158 -18.43 -7.95 15.65
CA VAL A 158 -17.31 -8.64 15.00
C VAL A 158 -16.57 -7.70 14.04
N LYS A 159 -17.28 -6.83 13.31
CA LYS A 159 -16.62 -5.81 12.48
C LYS A 159 -15.76 -4.86 13.30
N GLN A 160 -16.23 -4.43 14.47
CA GLN A 160 -15.45 -3.56 15.35
C GLN A 160 -14.22 -4.26 15.91
N GLU A 161 -14.30 -5.51 16.34
CA GLU A 161 -13.16 -6.30 16.79
C GLU A 161 -12.09 -6.44 15.69
N ILE A 162 -12.54 -6.70 14.45
CA ILE A 162 -11.63 -6.77 13.29
C ILE A 162 -10.94 -5.42 13.06
N LEU A 163 -11.68 -4.31 13.08
CA LEU A 163 -11.14 -2.97 12.86
C LEU A 163 -10.15 -2.58 13.97
N GLU A 164 -10.40 -2.95 15.21
CA GLU A 164 -9.47 -2.73 16.33
C GLU A 164 -8.18 -3.54 16.16
N THR A 165 -8.28 -4.81 15.78
CA THR A 165 -7.12 -5.66 15.50
C THR A 165 -6.29 -5.11 14.34
N VAL A 166 -6.96 -4.74 13.25
CA VAL A 166 -6.32 -4.13 12.07
C VAL A 166 -5.66 -2.80 12.43
N LYS A 167 -6.30 -1.99 13.27
CA LYS A 167 -5.70 -0.75 13.78
C LYS A 167 -4.41 -1.03 14.55
N GLY A 168 -4.40 -2.02 15.43
CA GLY A 168 -3.19 -2.43 16.16
C GLY A 168 -2.06 -2.88 15.23
N LEU A 169 -2.35 -3.66 14.19
CA LEU A 169 -1.38 -4.06 13.17
C LEU A 169 -0.83 -2.84 12.40
N ASN A 170 -1.69 -1.92 11.99
CA ASN A 170 -1.29 -0.69 11.30
C ASN A 170 -0.42 0.21 12.19
N GLU A 171 -0.73 0.34 13.48
CA GLU A 171 0.08 1.08 14.45
C GLU A 171 1.49 0.50 14.62
N ASN A 172 1.63 -0.80 14.38
CA ASN A 172 2.92 -1.50 14.31
C ASN A 172 3.58 -1.45 12.92
N GLY A 173 3.06 -0.64 12.00
CA GLY A 173 3.65 -0.40 10.69
C GLY A 173 3.30 -1.42 9.62
N MET A 174 2.34 -2.30 9.88
CA MET A 174 1.91 -3.31 8.92
C MET A 174 0.78 -2.79 8.03
N ARG A 175 0.80 -3.16 6.75
CA ARG A 175 -0.35 -3.00 5.85
C ARG A 175 -1.22 -4.23 5.94
N VAL A 176 -2.53 -4.04 5.97
CA VAL A 176 -3.47 -5.14 6.10
C VAL A 176 -4.39 -5.20 4.88
N LEU A 177 -4.57 -6.42 4.34
CA LEU A 177 -5.56 -6.74 3.31
C LEU A 177 -6.51 -7.81 3.83
N ALA A 178 -7.80 -7.63 3.60
CA ALA A 178 -8.80 -8.65 3.89
C ALA A 178 -8.93 -9.65 2.74
N ILE A 179 -9.27 -10.88 3.10
CA ILE A 179 -9.56 -11.99 2.20
C ILE A 179 -10.97 -12.48 2.44
N ALA A 180 -11.76 -12.56 1.39
CA ALA A 180 -13.10 -13.11 1.43
C ALA A 180 -13.33 -14.13 0.32
N GLN A 181 -14.34 -14.96 0.49
CA GLN A 181 -14.75 -15.96 -0.49
C GLN A 181 -16.25 -15.93 -0.75
N LYS A 182 -16.65 -16.45 -1.90
CA LYS A 182 -18.04 -16.78 -2.24
C LYS A 182 -18.07 -18.08 -3.03
N ASN A 183 -18.81 -19.05 -2.54
CA ASN A 183 -18.99 -20.32 -3.25
C ASN A 183 -20.04 -20.17 -4.36
N ASN A 184 -19.79 -20.85 -5.49
CA ASN A 184 -20.69 -20.87 -6.64
C ASN A 184 -21.16 -19.46 -7.06
N PRO A 185 -20.23 -18.57 -7.45
CA PRO A 185 -20.59 -17.28 -8.05
C PRO A 185 -21.32 -17.50 -9.38
N SER A 186 -21.67 -16.43 -10.08
CA SER A 186 -22.25 -16.49 -11.42
C SER A 186 -21.46 -17.40 -12.38
N ALA A 187 -22.09 -17.86 -13.46
CA ALA A 187 -21.46 -18.76 -14.43
C ALA A 187 -20.15 -18.16 -14.98
N ALA A 188 -19.23 -19.05 -15.38
CA ALA A 188 -17.94 -18.65 -15.95
C ALA A 188 -18.11 -17.69 -17.14
N GLY A 189 -17.33 -16.61 -17.17
CA GLY A 189 -17.41 -15.57 -18.20
C GLY A 189 -18.57 -14.57 -18.03
N THR A 190 -19.34 -14.68 -16.95
CA THR A 190 -20.42 -13.76 -16.60
C THR A 190 -20.22 -13.07 -15.26
N CYS A 191 -19.13 -13.35 -14.56
CA CYS A 191 -18.84 -12.73 -13.28
C CYS A 191 -18.64 -11.22 -13.45
N SER A 192 -19.27 -10.45 -12.59
CA SER A 192 -19.24 -9.00 -12.61
C SER A 192 -19.05 -8.43 -11.20
N VAL A 193 -18.89 -7.13 -11.09
CA VAL A 193 -18.79 -6.43 -9.80
C VAL A 193 -19.99 -6.71 -8.87
N GLN A 194 -21.16 -7.04 -9.44
CA GLN A 194 -22.36 -7.38 -8.65
C GLN A 194 -22.21 -8.72 -7.88
N ASP A 195 -21.33 -9.60 -8.34
CA ASP A 195 -21.04 -10.86 -7.64
C ASP A 195 -20.21 -10.64 -6.37
N GLU A 196 -19.52 -9.50 -6.27
CA GLU A 196 -18.80 -9.07 -5.06
C GLU A 196 -19.76 -8.56 -3.97
N SER A 197 -20.71 -9.37 -3.58
CA SER A 197 -21.73 -9.11 -2.55
C SER A 197 -21.99 -10.37 -1.74
N ASP A 198 -22.50 -10.22 -0.53
CA ASP A 198 -22.81 -11.31 0.39
C ASP A 198 -21.65 -12.30 0.55
N MET A 199 -20.44 -11.78 0.62
CA MET A 199 -19.25 -12.58 0.73
C MET A 199 -19.03 -13.07 2.16
N VAL A 200 -18.21 -14.11 2.29
CA VAL A 200 -17.76 -14.67 3.56
C VAL A 200 -16.35 -14.16 3.84
N LEU A 201 -16.18 -13.33 4.84
CA LEU A 201 -14.86 -12.90 5.29
C LEU A 201 -14.10 -14.07 5.90
N MET A 202 -12.90 -14.35 5.38
CA MET A 202 -12.03 -15.42 5.86
C MET A 202 -11.05 -14.93 6.94
N GLY A 203 -10.60 -13.70 6.80
CA GLY A 203 -9.57 -13.11 7.64
C GLY A 203 -8.76 -12.08 6.88
N TYR A 204 -7.51 -11.88 7.30
CA TYR A 204 -6.66 -10.84 6.72
C TYR A 204 -5.18 -11.22 6.71
N LEU A 205 -4.46 -10.56 5.83
CA LEU A 205 -3.02 -10.67 5.66
C LEU A 205 -2.38 -9.39 6.20
N ALA A 206 -1.29 -9.53 6.94
CA ALA A 206 -0.51 -8.39 7.40
C ALA A 206 0.89 -8.42 6.77
N PHE A 207 1.27 -7.29 6.17
CA PHE A 207 2.51 -7.14 5.44
C PHE A 207 3.40 -6.11 6.11
N LEU A 208 4.67 -6.43 6.23
CA LEU A 208 5.69 -5.50 6.70
C LEU A 208 6.39 -4.83 5.51
N ASP A 209 6.59 -3.53 5.62
CA ASP A 209 7.29 -2.68 4.66
C ASP A 209 8.57 -2.13 5.33
N PRO A 210 9.69 -2.88 5.32
CA PRO A 210 10.85 -2.54 6.11
C PRO A 210 11.52 -1.26 5.62
N PRO A 211 11.91 -0.33 6.52
CA PRO A 211 12.65 0.87 6.13
C PRO A 211 14.03 0.50 5.56
N LYS A 212 14.56 1.33 4.66
CA LYS A 212 15.95 1.20 4.20
C LYS A 212 16.89 1.60 5.35
N GLU A 213 17.94 0.84 5.55
CA GLU A 213 18.95 1.11 6.60
C GLU A 213 19.56 2.52 6.49
N THR A 214 19.69 3.03 5.25
CA THR A 214 20.29 4.33 4.96
C THR A 214 19.35 5.51 5.20
N THR A 215 18.04 5.30 5.34
CA THR A 215 17.04 6.37 5.38
C THR A 215 17.23 7.31 6.56
N LYS A 216 17.46 6.77 7.75
CA LYS A 216 17.67 7.59 8.96
C LYS A 216 18.85 8.56 8.80
N ALA A 217 19.98 8.04 8.37
CA ALA A 217 21.19 8.87 8.15
C ALA A 217 20.96 9.92 7.05
N ALA A 218 20.22 9.59 6.00
CA ALA A 218 19.87 10.52 4.92
C ALA A 218 18.98 11.67 5.42
N ILE A 219 17.95 11.38 6.23
CA ILE A 219 17.08 12.41 6.82
C ILE A 219 17.87 13.34 7.74
N GLU A 220 18.76 12.81 8.58
CA GLU A 220 19.62 13.60 9.46
C GLU A 220 20.56 14.50 8.65
N ALA A 221 21.15 13.99 7.57
CA ALA A 221 22.00 14.78 6.69
C ALA A 221 21.21 15.92 6.01
N LEU A 222 20.01 15.66 5.49
CA LEU A 222 19.14 16.68 4.89
C LEU A 222 18.85 17.80 5.90
N LYS A 223 18.50 17.45 7.13
CA LYS A 223 18.28 18.42 8.21
C LYS A 223 19.49 19.27 8.49
N THR A 224 20.70 18.68 8.48
CA THR A 224 21.97 19.39 8.69
C THR A 224 22.23 20.42 7.58
N TYR A 225 21.80 20.13 6.34
CA TYR A 225 21.88 21.05 5.20
C TYR A 225 20.71 22.05 5.11
N GLY A 226 19.81 22.07 6.11
CA GLY A 226 18.66 22.99 6.14
C GLY A 226 17.53 22.58 5.19
N VAL A 227 17.51 21.32 4.72
CA VAL A 227 16.44 20.80 3.85
C VAL A 227 15.34 20.19 4.71
N SER A 228 14.14 20.74 4.61
CA SER A 228 12.95 20.20 5.26
C SER A 228 12.44 18.95 4.50
N THR A 229 12.16 17.87 5.20
CA THR A 229 11.63 16.65 4.61
C THR A 229 10.13 16.55 4.86
N LYS A 230 9.34 16.33 3.80
CA LYS A 230 7.90 16.12 3.85
C LYS A 230 7.56 14.76 3.23
N ILE A 231 6.71 13.98 3.93
CA ILE A 231 6.28 12.65 3.46
C ILE A 231 4.92 12.79 2.77
N LEU A 232 4.82 12.33 1.54
CA LEU A 232 3.60 12.32 0.72
C LEU A 232 3.30 10.88 0.30
N THR A 233 2.32 10.21 0.96
CA THR A 233 2.07 8.79 0.71
C THR A 233 0.58 8.46 0.52
N GLY A 234 0.30 7.42 -0.26
CA GLY A 234 -1.03 6.82 -0.38
C GLY A 234 -1.41 5.89 0.78
N ASP A 235 -0.44 5.54 1.66
CA ASP A 235 -0.70 4.68 2.81
C ASP A 235 -1.52 5.38 3.90
N ASN A 236 -2.05 4.59 4.84
CA ASN A 236 -2.78 5.12 5.99
C ASN A 236 -1.84 5.86 6.97
N ASP A 237 -2.42 6.65 7.83
CA ASP A 237 -1.72 7.49 8.80
C ASP A 237 -0.98 6.69 9.88
N ALA A 238 -1.55 5.57 10.36
CA ALA A 238 -0.94 4.74 11.40
C ALA A 238 0.37 4.11 10.91
N VAL A 239 0.35 3.45 9.74
CA VAL A 239 1.55 2.90 9.09
C VAL A 239 2.57 4.00 8.82
N THR A 240 2.13 5.15 8.32
CA THR A 240 3.01 6.28 8.01
C THR A 240 3.69 6.82 9.26
N ARG A 241 2.95 7.01 10.36
CA ARG A 241 3.52 7.44 11.66
C ARG A 241 4.55 6.44 12.19
N CYS A 242 4.28 5.13 12.05
CA CYS A 242 5.20 4.09 12.49
C CYS A 242 6.52 4.18 11.71
N ILE A 243 6.48 4.25 10.39
CA ILE A 243 7.68 4.37 9.55
C ILE A 243 8.44 5.69 9.85
N CYS A 244 7.75 6.83 9.97
CA CYS A 244 8.39 8.09 10.35
C CYS A 244 9.17 7.94 11.66
N ARG A 245 8.59 7.29 12.66
CA ARG A 245 9.24 7.02 13.96
C ARG A 245 10.49 6.14 13.79
N GLN A 246 10.41 5.06 13.01
CA GLN A 246 11.52 4.15 12.76
C GLN A 246 12.70 4.83 12.05
N VAL A 247 12.42 5.75 11.12
CA VAL A 247 13.45 6.49 10.38
C VAL A 247 13.89 7.79 11.08
N GLY A 248 13.38 8.08 12.27
CA GLY A 248 13.76 9.25 13.07
C GLY A 248 13.16 10.57 12.60
N LEU A 249 12.12 10.54 11.77
CA LEU A 249 11.38 11.74 11.36
C LEU A 249 10.29 12.05 12.40
N LYS A 250 10.40 13.20 13.08
CA LYS A 250 9.34 13.67 13.95
C LYS A 250 8.11 14.08 13.14
N VAL A 251 6.94 13.57 13.51
CA VAL A 251 5.67 13.98 12.91
C VAL A 251 5.14 15.17 13.69
N ASP A 252 5.31 16.38 13.14
CA ASP A 252 4.82 17.62 13.75
C ASP A 252 3.31 17.76 13.52
N ASN A 253 2.88 17.67 12.25
CA ASN A 253 1.47 17.63 11.86
C ASN A 253 1.28 16.58 10.76
N LEU A 254 0.09 15.96 10.75
CA LEU A 254 -0.33 15.02 9.71
C LEU A 254 -1.71 15.40 9.19
N LEU A 255 -1.85 15.45 7.85
CA LEU A 255 -3.13 15.63 7.16
C LEU A 255 -3.43 14.44 6.26
N LEU A 256 -4.69 14.11 6.14
CA LEU A 256 -5.19 13.06 5.24
C LEU A 256 -5.60 13.64 3.88
N GLY A 257 -5.66 12.79 2.86
CA GLY A 257 -6.17 13.18 1.55
C GLY A 257 -7.57 13.79 1.61
N SER A 258 -8.46 13.27 2.47
CA SER A 258 -9.78 13.83 2.74
C SER A 258 -9.75 15.27 3.27
N ASP A 259 -8.76 15.60 4.11
CA ASP A 259 -8.61 16.95 4.64
C ASP A 259 -8.15 17.90 3.52
N ILE A 260 -7.20 17.44 2.69
CA ILE A 260 -6.67 18.20 1.54
C ILE A 260 -7.79 18.53 0.52
N GLU A 261 -8.72 17.63 0.33
CA GLU A 261 -9.83 17.80 -0.62
C GLU A 261 -10.76 18.95 -0.22
N LEU A 262 -10.91 19.17 1.07
CA LEU A 262 -11.77 20.23 1.63
C LEU A 262 -11.10 21.62 1.62
N LEU A 263 -9.78 21.70 1.43
CA LEU A 263 -9.03 22.96 1.46
C LEU A 263 -9.05 23.67 0.11
N THR A 264 -9.24 24.98 0.14
CA THR A 264 -8.91 25.86 -0.99
C THR A 264 -7.41 25.93 -1.19
N ASP A 265 -6.94 26.39 -2.38
CA ASP A 265 -5.50 26.49 -2.63
C ASP A 265 -4.80 27.47 -1.70
N SER A 266 -5.46 28.58 -1.34
CA SER A 266 -4.94 29.52 -0.35
C SER A 266 -4.79 28.92 1.06
N GLN A 267 -5.75 28.09 1.49
CA GLN A 267 -5.67 27.37 2.76
C GLN A 267 -4.58 26.30 2.72
N LEU A 268 -4.50 25.55 1.60
CA LEU A 268 -3.47 24.55 1.41
C LEU A 268 -2.08 25.19 1.47
N ALA A 269 -1.85 26.33 0.82
CA ALA A 269 -0.60 27.06 0.85
C ALA A 269 -0.14 27.42 2.28
N GLN A 270 -1.09 27.69 3.20
CA GLN A 270 -0.78 27.95 4.60
C GLN A 270 -0.42 26.67 5.38
N VAL A 271 -1.23 25.62 5.23
CA VAL A 271 -1.04 24.41 6.04
C VAL A 271 0.17 23.56 5.60
N VAL A 272 0.59 23.63 4.33
CA VAL A 272 1.79 22.91 3.86
C VAL A 272 3.08 23.39 4.53
N GLU A 273 3.12 24.61 5.07
CA GLU A 273 4.29 25.12 5.80
C GLU A 273 4.50 24.35 7.11
N THR A 274 3.45 24.12 7.86
CA THR A 274 3.52 23.53 9.20
C THR A 274 3.31 22.02 9.20
N THR A 275 2.87 21.43 8.09
CA THR A 275 2.62 19.99 7.97
C THR A 275 3.79 19.30 7.28
N ASN A 276 4.30 18.23 7.88
CA ASN A 276 5.40 17.46 7.30
C ASN A 276 5.03 16.05 6.88
N VAL A 277 3.81 15.59 7.18
CA VAL A 277 3.31 14.27 6.78
C VAL A 277 1.92 14.36 6.18
N PHE A 278 1.74 13.76 5.01
CA PHE A 278 0.47 13.71 4.29
C PHE A 278 0.21 12.24 3.90
N ALA A 279 -0.92 11.69 4.36
CA ALA A 279 -1.26 10.27 4.21
C ALA A 279 -2.58 10.08 3.45
N LYS A 280 -2.84 8.87 2.96
CA LYS A 280 -4.02 8.52 2.13
C LYS A 280 -4.20 9.44 0.91
N LEU A 281 -3.10 9.89 0.30
CA LEU A 281 -3.12 10.80 -0.83
C LEU A 281 -3.40 10.09 -2.15
N SER A 282 -4.16 10.73 -3.02
CA SER A 282 -4.18 10.44 -4.45
C SER A 282 -2.95 11.05 -5.15
N PRO A 283 -2.58 10.59 -6.36
CA PRO A 283 -1.51 11.21 -7.16
C PRO A 283 -1.73 12.71 -7.42
N GLU A 284 -2.97 13.10 -7.68
CA GLU A 284 -3.36 14.51 -7.91
C GLU A 284 -3.12 15.37 -6.67
N GLN A 285 -3.46 14.86 -5.48
CA GLN A 285 -3.24 15.56 -4.22
C GLN A 285 -1.75 15.73 -3.92
N LYS A 286 -0.90 14.73 -4.25
CA LYS A 286 0.57 14.87 -4.16
C LYS A 286 1.07 16.04 -5.02
N THR A 287 0.60 16.13 -6.26
CA THR A 287 0.94 17.21 -7.20
C THR A 287 0.50 18.57 -6.64
N ARG A 288 -0.71 18.66 -6.11
CA ARG A 288 -1.29 19.87 -5.54
C ARG A 288 -0.47 20.40 -4.35
N ILE A 289 -0.01 19.51 -3.46
CA ILE A 289 0.86 19.87 -2.32
C ILE A 289 2.20 20.42 -2.80
N VAL A 290 2.86 19.75 -3.76
CA VAL A 290 4.13 20.19 -4.32
C VAL A 290 3.98 21.57 -5.00
N HIS A 291 2.87 21.80 -5.69
CA HIS A 291 2.58 23.09 -6.33
C HIS A 291 2.42 24.21 -5.29
N ALA A 292 1.64 23.98 -4.22
CA ALA A 292 1.45 24.94 -3.14
C ALA A 292 2.78 25.34 -2.47
N LEU A 293 3.69 24.38 -2.22
CA LEU A 293 5.02 24.67 -1.68
C LEU A 293 5.86 25.54 -2.64
N ARG A 294 5.77 25.29 -3.94
CA ARG A 294 6.50 26.09 -4.95
C ARG A 294 5.93 27.51 -5.05
N GLU A 295 4.62 27.68 -4.98
CA GLU A 295 3.97 29.01 -4.94
C GLU A 295 4.39 29.81 -3.70
N ASN A 296 4.65 29.15 -2.57
CA ASN A 296 5.20 29.77 -1.37
C ASN A 296 6.69 30.12 -1.50
N GLY A 297 7.31 29.90 -2.67
CA GLY A 297 8.71 30.29 -2.95
C GLY A 297 9.74 29.23 -2.60
N HIS A 298 9.34 27.99 -2.26
CA HIS A 298 10.28 26.90 -2.01
C HIS A 298 10.87 26.31 -3.28
N THR A 299 12.15 25.92 -3.19
CA THR A 299 12.76 25.02 -4.18
C THR A 299 12.53 23.59 -3.74
N VAL A 300 11.53 22.95 -4.36
CA VAL A 300 11.04 21.63 -3.96
C VAL A 300 11.68 20.55 -4.81
N GLY A 301 12.31 19.55 -4.16
CA GLY A 301 12.62 18.26 -4.74
C GLY A 301 11.48 17.28 -4.48
N PHE A 302 11.19 16.42 -5.45
CA PHE A 302 10.29 15.28 -5.26
C PHE A 302 11.05 13.98 -5.51
N MET A 303 10.92 13.02 -4.61
CA MET A 303 11.54 11.71 -4.71
C MET A 303 10.49 10.61 -4.54
N GLY A 304 10.40 9.72 -5.52
CA GLY A 304 9.49 8.58 -5.53
C GLY A 304 9.95 7.55 -6.56
N ASP A 305 9.41 6.34 -6.50
CA ASP A 305 9.81 5.22 -7.37
C ASP A 305 8.88 4.98 -8.56
N GLY A 306 7.82 5.77 -8.70
CA GLY A 306 6.76 5.52 -9.68
C GLY A 306 6.20 6.78 -10.34
N ILE A 307 6.97 7.45 -11.21
CA ILE A 307 6.44 8.43 -12.16
C ILE A 307 6.70 7.95 -13.57
#